data_c36154cb9b18deb3fd653231a884cd90
#
_entry.id   c36154cb9b18deb3fd653231a884cd90
#
_cell.length_a   1.000
_cell.length_b   1.000
_cell.length_c   1.000
_cell.angle_alpha   90.00
_cell.angle_beta   90.00
_cell.angle_gamma   90.00
#
_symmetry.space_group_name_H-M   'P 1'
#
loop_
_entity.id
_entity.type
_entity.pdbx_description
1 polymer ?
#
loop_
_entity_poly.entity_id
_entity_poly.type
_entity_poly.pdbx_seq_one_letter_code
_entity_poly.pdbx_strand_id
1 'polypeptide(L)'
;RFVREEIFFNGLLRGLQTLNFNYDIKDLQNFSIDELLKYKQLWVAATEFMDSDTQKLLSDYVKAGGHLIMYPVIPTLDLYLNPCTKLRDELKIEYSKSASPNKVNAFGIEDLFTIFKDKQIFADNNSDVVAITEFDEVCGIRKKVGKGNIIALGFAFGYTSDEHLNLFEK
;
A
#
# COMPACT_ATOMS: atom_id res chain seq x y z
N ARG A 1 -13.98 -2.00 13.55
CA ARG A 1 -12.61 -1.72 13.09
C ARG A 1 -11.95 -2.97 12.50
N PHE A 2 -11.97 -4.12 13.20
CA PHE A 2 -11.44 -5.40 12.71
C PHE A 2 -12.06 -5.87 11.37
N VAL A 3 -13.34 -5.62 11.16
CA VAL A 3 -14.05 -6.01 9.92
C VAL A 3 -13.47 -5.32 8.67
N ARG A 4 -12.89 -4.12 8.81
CA ARG A 4 -12.29 -3.41 7.67
C ARG A 4 -10.98 -4.05 7.20
N GLU A 5 -10.16 -4.50 8.13
CA GLU A 5 -8.86 -5.13 7.85
C GLU A 5 -9.03 -6.47 7.13
N GLU A 6 -10.01 -7.28 7.57
CA GLU A 6 -10.36 -8.53 6.90
C GLU A 6 -10.79 -8.32 5.43
N ILE A 7 -11.55 -7.26 5.16
CA ILE A 7 -12.02 -6.99 3.79
C ILE A 7 -10.85 -6.72 2.83
N PHE A 8 -9.85 -5.94 3.25
CA PHE A 8 -8.68 -5.63 2.41
C PHE A 8 -7.84 -6.87 2.15
N PHE A 9 -7.55 -7.62 3.20
CA PHE A 9 -6.73 -8.82 3.11
C PHE A 9 -7.44 -9.90 2.29
N ASN A 10 -8.71 -10.17 2.55
CA ASN A 10 -9.49 -11.13 1.80
C ASN A 10 -9.66 -10.72 0.33
N GLY A 11 -9.81 -9.42 0.05
CA GLY A 11 -9.86 -8.90 -1.32
C GLY A 11 -8.55 -9.14 -2.06
N LEU A 12 -7.41 -8.89 -1.42
CA LEU A 12 -6.08 -9.19 -1.97
C LEU A 12 -5.94 -10.69 -2.29
N LEU A 13 -6.24 -11.56 -1.32
CA LEU A 13 -6.11 -13.00 -1.50
C LEU A 13 -6.98 -13.52 -2.65
N ARG A 14 -8.22 -13.07 -2.75
CA ARG A 14 -9.11 -13.44 -3.84
C ARG A 14 -8.58 -13.00 -5.20
N GLY A 15 -8.04 -11.78 -5.30
CA GLY A 15 -7.41 -11.29 -6.54
C GLY A 15 -6.23 -12.18 -6.96
N LEU A 16 -5.30 -12.43 -6.05
CA LEU A 16 -4.14 -13.28 -6.30
C LEU A 16 -4.52 -14.72 -6.70
N GLN A 17 -5.52 -15.31 -6.03
CA GLN A 17 -6.04 -16.64 -6.36
C GLN A 17 -6.71 -16.69 -7.74
N THR A 18 -7.54 -15.71 -8.05
CA THR A 18 -8.26 -15.66 -9.34
C THR A 18 -7.29 -15.56 -10.51
N LEU A 19 -6.19 -14.82 -10.33
CA LEU A 19 -5.14 -14.63 -11.34
C LEU A 19 -4.05 -15.72 -11.30
N ASN A 20 -4.19 -16.74 -10.44
CA ASN A 20 -3.24 -17.83 -10.27
C ASN A 20 -1.80 -17.36 -9.94
N PHE A 21 -1.65 -16.28 -9.17
CA PHE A 21 -0.35 -15.89 -8.65
C PHE A 21 0.12 -16.86 -7.57
N ASN A 22 1.41 -17.21 -7.61
CA ASN A 22 2.05 -17.92 -6.51
C ASN A 22 2.41 -16.92 -5.42
N TYR A 23 1.90 -17.12 -4.21
CA TYR A 23 2.16 -16.26 -3.07
C TYR A 23 2.32 -17.05 -1.77
N ASP A 24 3.02 -16.46 -0.83
CA ASP A 24 3.11 -16.89 0.57
C ASP A 24 2.47 -15.85 1.47
N ILE A 25 1.80 -16.28 2.53
CA ILE A 25 1.31 -15.40 3.61
C ILE A 25 2.30 -15.50 4.76
N LYS A 26 2.82 -14.36 5.20
CA LYS A 26 3.85 -14.29 6.24
C LYS A 26 3.49 -13.24 7.30
N ASP A 27 3.84 -13.57 8.54
CA ASP A 27 3.84 -12.61 9.64
C ASP A 27 5.20 -11.90 9.70
N LEU A 28 5.19 -10.58 9.48
CA LEU A 28 6.42 -9.79 9.38
C LEU A 28 7.20 -9.66 10.71
N GLN A 29 6.58 -9.93 11.85
CA GLN A 29 7.21 -9.73 13.16
C GLN A 29 8.47 -10.57 13.39
N ASN A 30 8.61 -11.68 12.66
CA ASN A 30 9.70 -12.65 12.86
C ASN A 30 10.63 -12.77 11.65
N PHE A 31 10.59 -11.83 10.70
CA PHE A 31 11.39 -11.90 9.49
C PHE A 31 12.63 -11.00 9.56
N SER A 32 13.74 -11.55 9.07
CA SER A 32 14.91 -10.75 8.74
C SER A 32 14.80 -10.14 7.34
N ILE A 33 15.59 -9.09 7.08
CA ILE A 33 15.65 -8.48 5.77
C ILE A 33 16.11 -9.45 4.67
N ASP A 34 17.06 -10.36 4.99
CA ASP A 34 17.57 -11.35 4.04
C ASP A 34 16.50 -12.37 3.63
N GLU A 35 15.58 -12.67 4.52
CA GLU A 35 14.44 -13.53 4.22
C GLU A 35 13.42 -12.81 3.34
N LEU A 36 13.14 -11.54 3.62
CA LEU A 36 12.22 -10.74 2.81
C LEU A 36 12.76 -10.52 1.39
N LEU A 37 14.06 -10.33 1.23
CA LEU A 37 14.69 -10.13 -0.08
C LEU A 37 14.64 -11.36 -1.00
N LYS A 38 14.26 -12.54 -0.50
CA LYS A 38 13.96 -13.69 -1.35
C LYS A 38 12.67 -13.55 -2.16
N TYR A 39 11.78 -12.66 -1.73
CA TYR A 39 10.54 -12.34 -2.42
C TYR A 39 10.76 -11.17 -3.38
N LYS A 40 10.31 -11.33 -4.62
CA LYS A 40 10.41 -10.25 -5.62
C LYS A 40 9.58 -9.04 -5.24
N GLN A 41 8.47 -9.27 -4.55
CA GLN A 41 7.48 -8.26 -4.22
C GLN A 41 6.80 -8.59 -2.90
N LEU A 42 6.58 -7.59 -2.07
CA LEU A 42 5.76 -7.67 -0.86
C LEU A 42 4.49 -6.84 -1.04
N TRP A 43 3.37 -7.44 -0.68
CA TRP A 43 2.08 -6.77 -0.61
C TRP A 43 1.67 -6.63 0.86
N VAL A 44 1.47 -5.41 1.30
CA VAL A 44 1.10 -5.10 2.68
C VAL A 44 -0.25 -4.38 2.70
N ALA A 45 -1.29 -5.10 3.11
CA ALA A 45 -2.59 -4.50 3.43
C ALA A 45 -2.50 -3.87 4.82
N ALA A 46 -2.07 -2.62 4.87
CA ALA A 46 -1.74 -1.93 6.10
C ALA A 46 -2.95 -1.28 6.77
N THR A 47 -2.83 -1.10 8.08
CA THR A 47 -3.71 -0.24 8.87
C THR A 47 -2.96 1.02 9.33
N GLU A 48 -3.62 1.92 10.04
CA GLU A 48 -2.95 3.08 10.65
C GLU A 48 -1.89 2.67 11.70
N PHE A 49 -1.92 1.39 12.14
CA PHE A 49 -1.09 0.87 13.23
C PHE A 49 -0.07 -0.11 12.67
N MET A 50 1.19 0.13 12.99
CA MET A 50 2.29 -0.79 12.73
C MET A 50 3.43 -0.46 13.70
N ASP A 51 3.99 -1.48 14.35
CA ASP A 51 5.10 -1.26 15.26
C ASP A 51 6.32 -0.66 14.54
N SER A 52 7.16 0.01 15.32
CA SER A 52 8.33 0.74 14.83
C SER A 52 9.33 -0.16 14.10
N ASP A 53 9.51 -1.40 14.58
CA ASP A 53 10.50 -2.32 14.05
C ASP A 53 10.04 -2.89 12.71
N THR A 54 8.76 -3.20 12.56
CA THR A 54 8.16 -3.61 11.29
C THR A 54 8.20 -2.46 10.27
N GLN A 55 7.91 -1.22 10.67
CA GLN A 55 8.07 -0.04 9.80
C GLN A 55 9.52 0.12 9.31
N LYS A 56 10.48 -0.08 10.21
CA LYS A 56 11.91 -0.06 9.89
C LYS A 56 12.30 -1.17 8.93
N LEU A 57 11.88 -2.40 9.20
CA LEU A 57 12.14 -3.57 8.36
C LEU A 57 11.66 -3.36 6.92
N LEU A 58 10.44 -2.84 6.74
CA LEU A 58 9.88 -2.54 5.41
C LEU A 58 10.67 -1.44 4.70
N SER A 59 11.09 -0.40 5.42
CA SER A 59 11.93 0.65 4.86
C SER A 59 13.28 0.10 4.39
N ASP A 60 13.94 -0.72 5.21
CA ASP A 60 15.22 -1.34 4.89
C ASP A 60 15.09 -2.31 3.70
N TYR A 61 14.00 -3.08 3.64
CA TYR A 61 13.68 -3.94 2.51
C TYR A 61 13.63 -3.16 1.19
N VAL A 62 12.91 -2.03 1.16
CA VAL A 62 12.85 -1.18 -0.04
C VAL A 62 14.24 -0.65 -0.40
N LYS A 63 14.97 -0.09 0.58
CA LYS A 63 16.32 0.47 0.35
C LYS A 63 17.31 -0.56 -0.18
N ALA A 64 17.17 -1.82 0.25
CA ALA A 64 18.05 -2.93 -0.15
C ALA A 64 17.73 -3.49 -1.56
N GLY A 65 16.58 -3.16 -2.14
CA GLY A 65 16.20 -3.56 -3.50
C GLY A 65 14.83 -4.24 -3.62
N GLY A 66 14.09 -4.33 -2.52
CA GLY A 66 12.75 -4.91 -2.50
C GLY A 66 11.72 -4.02 -3.19
N HIS A 67 10.65 -4.64 -3.66
CA HIS A 67 9.49 -3.97 -4.24
C HIS A 67 8.31 -4.09 -3.27
N LEU A 68 7.91 -2.97 -2.67
CA LEU A 68 6.83 -2.90 -1.69
C LEU A 68 5.58 -2.31 -2.31
N ILE A 69 4.44 -2.99 -2.18
CA ILE A 69 3.12 -2.44 -2.46
C ILE A 69 2.40 -2.32 -1.13
N MET A 70 2.02 -1.10 -0.77
CA MET A 70 1.33 -0.79 0.48
C MET A 70 0.02 -0.06 0.22
N TYR A 71 -1.05 -0.52 0.84
CA TYR A 71 -2.37 0.07 0.79
C TYR A 71 -3.20 -0.35 2.01
N PRO A 72 -4.32 0.27 2.35
CA PRO A 72 -4.84 1.53 1.80
C PRO A 72 -4.21 2.76 2.46
N VAL A 73 -3.28 2.57 3.38
CA VAL A 73 -2.65 3.64 4.15
C VAL A 73 -1.17 3.36 4.41
N ILE A 74 -0.38 4.42 4.55
CA ILE A 74 0.92 4.38 5.21
C ILE A 74 0.69 4.51 6.71
N PRO A 75 1.22 3.60 7.55
CA PRO A 75 1.03 3.65 9.00
C PRO A 75 1.54 4.94 9.64
N THR A 76 0.85 5.41 10.67
CA THR A 76 1.17 6.65 11.40
C THR A 76 1.28 6.47 12.90
N LEU A 77 0.84 5.32 13.41
CA LEU A 77 0.80 5.01 14.83
C LEU A 77 1.48 3.66 15.09
N ASP A 78 2.06 3.52 16.29
CA ASP A 78 2.47 2.21 16.80
C ASP A 78 1.27 1.42 17.37
N LEU A 79 1.53 0.22 17.88
CA LEU A 79 0.49 -0.64 18.46
C LEU A 79 -0.09 -0.08 19.77
N TYR A 80 0.57 0.90 20.39
CA TYR A 80 0.15 1.59 21.62
C TYR A 80 -0.53 2.94 21.33
N LEU A 81 -0.83 3.23 20.05
CA LEU A 81 -1.44 4.48 19.59
C LEU A 81 -0.53 5.72 19.68
N ASN A 82 0.77 5.55 19.90
CA ASN A 82 1.70 6.66 19.83
C ASN A 82 2.04 6.99 18.37
N PRO A 83 2.33 8.26 18.04
CA PRO A 83 2.81 8.62 16.72
C PRO A 83 4.06 7.82 16.33
N CYS A 84 3.99 7.13 15.20
CA CYS A 84 5.09 6.35 14.64
C CYS A 84 5.06 6.45 13.12
N THR A 85 5.91 7.28 12.56
CA THR A 85 5.96 7.60 11.12
C THR A 85 7.26 7.17 10.46
N LYS A 86 7.93 6.18 11.05
CA LYS A 86 9.28 5.77 10.66
C LYS A 86 9.38 5.37 9.18
N LEU A 87 8.44 4.55 8.70
CA LEU A 87 8.39 4.14 7.29
C LEU A 87 8.26 5.35 6.37
N ARG A 88 7.30 6.23 6.66
CA ARG A 88 7.06 7.45 5.90
C ARG A 88 8.30 8.33 5.84
N ASP A 89 8.91 8.60 7.00
CA ASP A 89 10.02 9.54 7.13
C ASP A 89 11.29 8.98 6.46
N GLU A 90 11.57 7.69 6.60
CA GLU A 90 12.72 7.04 5.98
C GLU A 90 12.61 6.90 4.46
N LEU A 91 11.41 6.70 3.93
CA LEU A 91 11.13 6.68 2.50
C LEU A 91 10.81 8.07 1.93
N LYS A 92 10.76 9.10 2.80
CA LYS A 92 10.47 10.50 2.45
C LYS A 92 9.16 10.64 1.68
N ILE A 93 8.09 10.03 2.18
CA ILE A 93 6.76 10.10 1.59
C ILE A 93 5.95 11.15 2.33
N GLU A 94 5.48 12.17 1.60
CA GLU A 94 4.61 13.21 2.14
C GLU A 94 3.17 12.95 1.73
N TYR A 95 2.25 13.04 2.69
CA TYR A 95 0.83 12.87 2.45
C TYR A 95 -0.04 13.66 3.43
N SER A 96 -1.26 13.91 3.01
CA SER A 96 -2.36 14.44 3.82
C SER A 96 -3.56 13.51 3.75
N LYS A 97 -4.63 13.81 4.50
CA LYS A 97 -5.90 13.10 4.37
C LYS A 97 -6.85 13.92 3.49
N SER A 98 -7.45 13.28 2.51
CA SER A 98 -8.57 13.85 1.76
C SER A 98 -9.89 13.30 2.25
N ALA A 99 -10.93 14.14 2.15
CA ALA A 99 -12.29 13.74 2.43
C ALA A 99 -12.98 13.23 1.17
N SER A 100 -13.24 11.92 1.13
CA SER A 100 -14.40 11.32 0.48
C SER A 100 -14.55 11.22 -1.03
N PRO A 101 -13.53 11.04 -1.89
CA PRO A 101 -13.81 10.56 -3.24
C PRO A 101 -14.33 9.11 -3.21
N ASN A 102 -15.29 8.79 -4.05
CA ASN A 102 -15.80 7.43 -4.19
C ASN A 102 -15.10 6.66 -5.29
N LYS A 103 -14.46 7.37 -6.23
CA LYS A 103 -13.80 6.80 -7.40
C LYS A 103 -12.35 7.26 -7.50
N VAL A 104 -11.54 6.42 -8.11
CA VAL A 104 -10.17 6.73 -8.46
C VAL A 104 -9.86 6.22 -9.87
N ASN A 105 -8.95 6.91 -10.55
CA ASN A 105 -8.32 6.42 -11.78
C ASN A 105 -6.94 5.92 -11.41
N ALA A 106 -6.66 4.64 -11.63
CA ALA A 106 -5.42 4.03 -11.19
C ALA A 106 -4.82 3.13 -12.28
N PHE A 107 -3.52 3.28 -12.54
CA PHE A 107 -2.78 2.50 -13.53
C PHE A 107 -3.40 2.50 -14.95
N GLY A 108 -4.09 3.58 -15.33
CA GLY A 108 -4.78 3.70 -16.60
C GLY A 108 -6.18 3.04 -16.63
N ILE A 109 -6.67 2.58 -15.50
CA ILE A 109 -8.05 2.11 -15.34
C ILE A 109 -8.86 3.25 -14.74
N GLU A 110 -9.94 3.63 -15.40
CA GLU A 110 -10.79 4.74 -15.00
C GLU A 110 -11.96 4.28 -14.12
N ASP A 111 -12.47 5.20 -13.32
CA ASP A 111 -13.71 5.05 -12.55
C ASP A 111 -13.76 3.86 -11.57
N LEU A 112 -12.60 3.45 -11.02
CA LEU A 112 -12.57 2.40 -10.01
C LEU A 112 -13.26 2.86 -8.72
N PHE A 113 -14.28 2.12 -8.29
CA PHE A 113 -14.92 2.36 -7.00
C PHE A 113 -14.02 1.94 -5.85
N THR A 114 -13.89 2.79 -4.85
CA THR A 114 -13.12 2.50 -3.64
C THR A 114 -14.04 2.03 -2.52
N ILE A 115 -13.56 1.08 -1.71
CA ILE A 115 -14.36 0.49 -0.63
C ILE A 115 -14.64 1.49 0.50
N PHE A 116 -13.71 2.42 0.75
CA PHE A 116 -13.82 3.43 1.81
C PHE A 116 -13.56 4.83 1.30
N LYS A 117 -14.17 5.78 1.97
CA LYS A 117 -14.12 7.20 1.59
C LYS A 117 -12.79 7.87 1.95
N ASP A 118 -12.23 7.55 3.12
CA ASP A 118 -10.98 8.19 3.58
C ASP A 118 -9.80 7.74 2.72
N LYS A 119 -9.07 8.70 2.18
CA LYS A 119 -7.90 8.47 1.34
C LYS A 119 -6.69 9.22 1.86
N GLN A 120 -5.52 8.65 1.68
CA GLN A 120 -4.28 9.40 1.79
C GLN A 120 -3.96 10.04 0.44
N ILE A 121 -3.67 11.33 0.47
CA ILE A 121 -3.31 12.13 -0.70
C ILE A 121 -1.82 12.44 -0.61
N PHE A 122 -1.08 12.13 -1.65
CA PHE A 122 0.37 12.27 -1.69
C PHE A 122 0.77 13.59 -2.32
N ALA A 123 1.77 14.27 -1.72
CA ALA A 123 2.32 15.54 -2.19
C ALA A 123 3.78 15.39 -2.68
N ASP A 124 4.19 14.19 -3.08
CA ASP A 124 5.58 13.87 -3.41
C ASP A 124 5.89 14.20 -4.89
N ASN A 125 6.65 15.29 -5.11
CA ASN A 125 7.08 15.72 -6.45
C ASN A 125 8.17 14.84 -7.08
N ASN A 126 8.74 13.89 -6.33
CA ASN A 126 9.80 12.98 -6.80
C ASN A 126 9.30 11.55 -7.06
N SER A 127 8.00 11.40 -7.25
CA SER A 127 7.34 10.12 -7.47
C SER A 127 6.54 10.14 -8.76
N ASP A 128 6.40 8.97 -9.39
CA ASP A 128 5.47 8.80 -10.49
C ASP A 128 4.05 8.67 -9.95
N VAL A 129 3.13 9.44 -10.50
CA VAL A 129 1.70 9.34 -10.16
C VAL A 129 1.13 8.08 -10.82
N VAL A 130 0.54 7.20 -10.01
CA VAL A 130 -0.09 5.96 -10.48
C VAL A 130 -1.60 5.92 -10.23
N ALA A 131 -2.10 6.80 -9.36
CA ALA A 131 -3.53 6.94 -9.15
C ALA A 131 -3.91 8.36 -8.75
N ILE A 132 -5.06 8.82 -9.24
CA ILE A 132 -5.70 10.09 -8.89
C ILE A 132 -7.15 9.86 -8.49
N THR A 133 -7.69 10.72 -7.64
CA THR A 133 -9.11 10.73 -7.28
C THR A 133 -9.94 11.39 -8.38
N GLU A 134 -11.27 11.29 -8.28
CA GLU A 134 -12.22 12.04 -9.13
C GLU A 134 -12.11 13.57 -8.99
N PHE A 135 -11.33 14.07 -8.03
CA PHE A 135 -11.03 15.49 -7.79
C PHE A 135 -9.59 15.88 -8.20
N ASP A 136 -8.92 15.05 -9.03
CA ASP A 136 -7.54 15.24 -9.48
C ASP A 136 -6.48 15.25 -8.35
N GLU A 137 -6.82 14.73 -7.17
CA GLU A 137 -5.86 14.59 -6.07
C GLU A 137 -5.05 13.29 -6.23
N VAL A 138 -3.73 13.36 -6.06
CA VAL A 138 -2.85 12.18 -6.16
C VAL A 138 -3.07 11.25 -4.97
N CYS A 139 -3.67 10.10 -5.20
CA CYS A 139 -3.93 9.07 -4.19
C CYS A 139 -3.11 7.79 -4.38
N GLY A 140 -2.22 7.76 -5.35
CA GLY A 140 -1.28 6.65 -5.56
C GLY A 140 0.01 7.12 -6.21
N ILE A 141 1.13 6.66 -5.67
CA ILE A 141 2.46 7.00 -6.16
C ILE A 141 3.34 5.75 -6.30
N ARG A 142 4.29 5.81 -7.25
CA ARG A 142 5.43 4.90 -7.33
C ARG A 142 6.69 5.71 -7.08
N LYS A 143 7.46 5.31 -6.07
CA LYS A 143 8.69 5.98 -5.68
C LYS A 143 9.86 5.03 -5.65
N LYS A 144 10.97 5.42 -6.29
CA LYS A 144 12.23 4.71 -6.19
C LYS A 144 12.99 5.18 -4.94
N VAL A 145 13.41 4.24 -4.11
CA VAL A 145 14.19 4.53 -2.89
C VAL A 145 15.33 3.53 -2.76
N GLY A 146 16.56 4.02 -2.75
CA GLY A 146 17.73 3.17 -2.74
C GLY A 146 17.79 2.30 -4.01
N LYS A 147 17.82 0.97 -3.82
CA LYS A 147 17.87 0.00 -4.93
C LYS A 147 16.48 -0.52 -5.32
N GLY A 148 15.46 -0.31 -4.49
CA GLY A 148 14.11 -0.80 -4.69
C GLY A 148 13.09 0.30 -4.98
N ASN A 149 11.83 -0.03 -4.82
CA ASN A 149 10.73 0.92 -4.97
C ASN A 149 9.57 0.60 -4.03
N ILE A 150 8.74 1.62 -3.79
CA ILE A 150 7.44 1.48 -3.15
C ILE A 150 6.35 1.97 -4.09
N ILE A 151 5.25 1.23 -4.15
CA ILE A 151 3.95 1.70 -4.63
C ILE A 151 3.09 1.92 -3.39
N ALA A 152 2.73 3.17 -3.13
CA ALA A 152 1.85 3.55 -2.04
C ALA A 152 0.49 3.95 -2.61
N LEU A 153 -0.56 3.22 -2.23
CA LEU A 153 -1.92 3.51 -2.64
C LEU A 153 -2.70 3.99 -1.41
N GLY A 154 -3.16 5.23 -1.46
CA GLY A 154 -3.91 5.88 -0.39
C GLY A 154 -5.39 5.52 -0.36
N PHE A 155 -5.81 4.47 -1.03
CA PHE A 155 -7.20 4.04 -1.12
C PHE A 155 -7.32 2.53 -0.96
N ALA A 156 -8.50 2.11 -0.52
CA ALA A 156 -8.83 0.70 -0.40
C ALA A 156 -9.48 0.19 -1.68
N PHE A 157 -8.96 -0.90 -2.17
CA PHE A 157 -9.59 -1.71 -3.19
C PHE A 157 -9.70 -3.15 -2.71
N GLY A 158 -10.62 -3.90 -3.27
CA GLY A 158 -10.77 -5.31 -3.00
C GLY A 158 -11.40 -5.96 -4.21
N TYR A 159 -11.31 -7.28 -4.32
CA TYR A 159 -11.98 -7.99 -5.39
C TYR A 159 -13.50 -7.88 -5.22
N THR A 160 -14.09 -6.87 -5.84
CA THR A 160 -15.54 -6.66 -5.90
C THR A 160 -16.06 -6.65 -7.34
N SER A 161 -15.16 -6.50 -8.33
CA SER A 161 -15.47 -6.50 -9.76
C SER A 161 -14.25 -6.91 -10.59
N ASP A 162 -14.48 -7.24 -11.85
CA ASP A 162 -13.43 -7.61 -12.79
C ASP A 162 -12.45 -6.44 -13.05
N GLU A 163 -12.92 -5.20 -12.94
CA GLU A 163 -12.05 -4.01 -13.05
C GLU A 163 -10.98 -3.99 -11.96
N HIS A 164 -11.29 -4.43 -10.74
CA HIS A 164 -10.32 -4.55 -9.67
C HIS A 164 -9.28 -5.63 -9.93
N LEU A 165 -9.60 -6.71 -10.65
CA LEU A 165 -8.63 -7.72 -11.03
C LEU A 165 -7.53 -7.14 -11.93
N ASN A 166 -7.90 -6.25 -12.84
CA ASN A 166 -6.96 -5.63 -13.76
C ASN A 166 -5.88 -4.79 -13.04
N LEU A 167 -6.14 -4.34 -11.79
CA LEU A 167 -5.13 -3.65 -10.97
C LEU A 167 -3.99 -4.57 -10.55
N PHE A 168 -4.24 -5.86 -10.35
CA PHE A 168 -3.21 -6.83 -9.94
C PHE A 168 -2.27 -7.22 -11.07
N GLU A 169 -2.64 -6.95 -12.32
CA GLU A 169 -1.84 -7.26 -13.51
C GLU A 169 -0.92 -6.11 -13.93
N LYS A 170 -1.07 -4.91 -13.33
CA LYS A 170 -0.32 -3.68 -13.66
C LYS A 170 0.83 -3.41 -12.71
#